data_ed0d0a075d38c51e3d27b26535ff39b4
#
_entry.id   ed0d0a075d38c51e3d27b26535ff39b4
#
_cell.length_a   1.000
_cell.length_b   1.000
_cell.length_c   1.000
_cell.angle_alpha   90.00
_cell.angle_beta   90.00
_cell.angle_gamma   90.00
#
_symmetry.space_group_name_H-M   'P 1'
#
loop_
_entity.id
_entity.type
_entity.pdbx_description
1 polymer ?
#
loop_
_entity_poly.entity_id
_entity_poly.type
_entity_poly.pdbx_seq_one_letter_code
_entity_poly.pdbx_strand_id
1 'polypeptide(L)'
;MMEVADCRSDMTSMHIGFRIGPRINAAGRMEVGTHVVELLEADNFADARRIAALLDSRNRERQKVQQEVTAKAILEALAFPNANFLVLAGEGWHKGVVGLAASRVAERFHRPAIVFSLEDGIATGSARSVKGFDLFEALGSVSDLLESFGGHVAAAGMK
;
A
#
# COMPACT_ATOMS: atom_id res chain seq x y z
N MET A 1 -13.14 -16.94 -7.03
CA MET A 1 -12.54 -15.58 -7.13
C MET A 1 -13.18 -14.73 -8.24
N MET A 2 -13.34 -15.23 -9.47
CA MET A 2 -13.97 -14.47 -10.58
C MET A 2 -15.36 -13.94 -10.23
N GLU A 3 -16.23 -14.81 -9.70
CA GLU A 3 -17.59 -14.46 -9.25
C GLU A 3 -17.59 -13.33 -8.20
N VAL A 4 -16.73 -13.46 -7.18
CA VAL A 4 -16.59 -12.47 -6.10
C VAL A 4 -16.00 -11.14 -6.60
N ALA A 5 -15.17 -11.18 -7.65
CA ALA A 5 -14.55 -10.00 -8.27
C ALA A 5 -15.42 -9.38 -9.38
N ASP A 6 -16.65 -9.89 -9.58
CA ASP A 6 -17.53 -9.47 -10.69
C ASP A 6 -16.83 -9.53 -12.05
N CYS A 7 -16.08 -10.61 -12.29
CA CYS A 7 -15.41 -10.88 -13.56
C CYS A 7 -16.25 -11.86 -14.40
N ARG A 8 -16.46 -11.51 -15.66
CA ARG A 8 -17.15 -12.35 -16.65
C ARG A 8 -16.19 -13.34 -17.29
N SER A 9 -16.71 -14.24 -18.13
CA SER A 9 -15.93 -15.27 -18.85
C SER A 9 -14.90 -14.71 -19.83
N ASP A 10 -15.10 -13.48 -20.32
CA ASP A 10 -14.24 -12.76 -21.26
C ASP A 10 -13.15 -11.92 -20.54
N MET A 11 -12.50 -12.51 -19.54
CA MET A 11 -11.48 -11.83 -18.75
C MET A 11 -10.26 -11.43 -19.61
N THR A 12 -9.80 -10.21 -19.33
CA THR A 12 -8.54 -9.67 -19.86
C THR A 12 -7.50 -9.54 -18.75
N SER A 13 -6.23 -9.28 -19.11
CA SER A 13 -5.16 -8.97 -18.15
C SER A 13 -5.52 -7.79 -17.22
N MET A 14 -6.29 -6.82 -17.73
CA MET A 14 -6.81 -5.70 -16.92
C MET A 14 -7.73 -6.16 -15.79
N HIS A 15 -8.63 -7.12 -16.06
CA HIS A 15 -9.49 -7.68 -15.01
C HIS A 15 -8.68 -8.43 -13.95
N ILE A 16 -7.65 -9.18 -14.36
CA ILE A 16 -6.74 -9.84 -13.42
C ILE A 16 -6.01 -8.80 -12.57
N GLY A 17 -5.39 -7.80 -13.18
CA GLY A 17 -4.59 -6.80 -12.48
C GLY A 17 -5.40 -5.88 -11.56
N PHE A 18 -6.61 -5.47 -11.96
CA PHE A 18 -7.38 -4.44 -11.26
C PHE A 18 -8.60 -4.94 -10.49
N ARG A 19 -9.05 -6.18 -10.72
CA ARG A 19 -10.15 -6.78 -9.97
C ARG A 19 -9.71 -7.94 -9.08
N ILE A 20 -8.96 -8.91 -9.61
CA ILE A 20 -8.49 -10.07 -8.83
C ILE A 20 -7.27 -9.71 -7.99
N GLY A 21 -6.24 -9.12 -8.59
CA GLY A 21 -4.98 -8.76 -7.94
C GLY A 21 -5.13 -7.96 -6.64
N PRO A 22 -5.98 -6.93 -6.57
CA PRO A 22 -6.18 -6.18 -5.32
C PRO A 22 -6.70 -7.02 -4.15
N ARG A 23 -7.51 -8.05 -4.39
CA ARG A 23 -8.03 -8.97 -3.37
C ARG A 23 -6.93 -9.89 -2.84
N ILE A 24 -6.11 -10.41 -3.74
CA ILE A 24 -4.93 -11.22 -3.40
C ILE A 24 -3.93 -10.38 -2.60
N ASN A 25 -3.61 -9.19 -3.09
CA ASN A 25 -2.65 -8.29 -2.43
C ASN A 25 -3.14 -7.77 -1.07
N ALA A 26 -4.45 -7.70 -0.84
CA ALA A 26 -5.01 -7.26 0.43
C ALA A 26 -4.68 -8.22 1.57
N ALA A 27 -4.60 -9.53 1.32
CA ALA A 27 -4.23 -10.51 2.32
C ALA A 27 -2.83 -10.24 2.92
N GLY A 28 -1.83 -9.97 2.08
CA GLY A 28 -0.47 -9.67 2.53
C GLY A 28 -0.28 -8.26 3.13
N ARG A 29 -1.28 -7.37 3.01
CA ARG A 29 -1.24 -6.02 3.59
C ARG A 29 -1.96 -5.88 4.92
N MET A 30 -3.02 -6.65 5.12
CA MET A 30 -3.88 -6.57 6.30
C MET A 30 -3.58 -7.67 7.30
N GLU A 31 -3.16 -8.84 6.84
CA GLU A 31 -2.87 -10.04 7.65
C GLU A 31 -1.79 -10.90 6.97
N VAL A 32 -1.75 -12.17 7.34
CA VAL A 32 -0.86 -13.18 6.75
C VAL A 32 -1.45 -13.69 5.44
N GLY A 33 -0.65 -13.72 4.37
CA GLY A 33 -1.09 -14.09 3.02
C GLY A 33 -1.44 -15.57 2.79
N THR A 34 -1.49 -16.42 3.83
CA THR A 34 -1.80 -17.87 3.74
C THR A 34 -3.12 -18.18 3.07
N HIS A 35 -4.15 -17.36 3.29
CA HIS A 35 -5.46 -17.56 2.66
C HIS A 35 -5.43 -17.51 1.11
N VAL A 36 -4.41 -16.88 0.52
CA VAL A 36 -4.23 -16.92 -0.94
C VAL A 36 -3.78 -18.30 -1.39
N VAL A 37 -2.86 -18.92 -0.64
CA VAL A 37 -2.37 -20.27 -0.92
C VAL A 37 -3.53 -21.27 -0.73
N GLU A 38 -4.25 -21.18 0.39
CA GLU A 38 -5.43 -22.00 0.67
C GLU A 38 -6.49 -21.90 -0.43
N LEU A 39 -6.71 -20.69 -1.00
CA LEU A 39 -7.63 -20.52 -2.13
C LEU A 39 -7.15 -21.27 -3.38
N LEU A 40 -5.86 -21.23 -3.66
CA LEU A 40 -5.28 -21.88 -4.83
C LEU A 40 -5.23 -23.41 -4.70
N GLU A 41 -5.14 -23.91 -3.46
CA GLU A 41 -5.10 -25.33 -3.11
C GLU A 41 -6.48 -25.92 -2.80
N ALA A 42 -7.55 -25.13 -2.87
CA ALA A 42 -8.90 -25.57 -2.51
C ALA A 42 -9.41 -26.67 -3.46
N ASP A 43 -9.71 -27.85 -2.93
CA ASP A 43 -10.14 -29.03 -3.68
C ASP A 43 -11.62 -28.98 -4.10
N ASN A 44 -12.41 -28.08 -3.51
CA ASN A 44 -13.82 -27.97 -3.81
C ASN A 44 -14.30 -26.51 -3.93
N PHE A 45 -15.41 -26.34 -4.65
CA PHE A 45 -15.96 -25.02 -4.94
C PHE A 45 -16.48 -24.28 -3.69
N ALA A 46 -16.99 -25.00 -2.70
CA ALA A 46 -17.56 -24.37 -1.49
C ALA A 46 -16.46 -23.68 -0.66
N ASP A 47 -15.32 -24.36 -0.43
CA ASP A 47 -14.17 -23.80 0.27
C ASP A 47 -13.52 -22.66 -0.53
N ALA A 48 -13.31 -22.85 -1.82
CA ALA A 48 -12.79 -21.80 -2.69
C ALA A 48 -13.65 -20.54 -2.66
N ARG A 49 -15.00 -20.68 -2.65
CA ARG A 49 -15.93 -19.56 -2.56
C ARG A 49 -15.87 -18.86 -1.22
N ARG A 50 -15.82 -19.62 -0.12
CA ARG A 50 -15.69 -19.09 1.23
C ARG A 50 -14.42 -18.26 1.40
N ILE A 51 -13.27 -18.79 0.96
CA ILE A 51 -11.97 -18.08 1.04
C ILE A 51 -11.97 -16.87 0.13
N ALA A 52 -12.50 -16.95 -1.09
CA ALA A 52 -12.63 -15.82 -1.99
C ALA A 52 -13.45 -14.67 -1.40
N ALA A 53 -14.55 -14.99 -0.71
CA ALA A 53 -15.38 -14.00 -0.01
C ALA A 53 -14.63 -13.33 1.15
N LEU A 54 -13.81 -14.09 1.90
CA LEU A 54 -12.94 -13.54 2.93
C LEU A 54 -11.93 -12.55 2.34
N LEU A 55 -11.26 -12.91 1.26
CA LEU A 55 -10.29 -12.03 0.59
C LEU A 55 -10.95 -10.75 0.05
N ASP A 56 -12.19 -10.82 -0.44
CA ASP A 56 -12.95 -9.64 -0.85
C ASP A 56 -13.29 -8.73 0.34
N SER A 57 -13.71 -9.30 1.46
CA SER A 57 -13.94 -8.55 2.70
C SER A 57 -12.68 -7.81 3.15
N ARG A 58 -11.53 -8.50 3.16
CA ARG A 58 -10.22 -7.89 3.51
C ARG A 58 -9.81 -6.79 2.53
N ASN A 59 -10.11 -6.96 1.26
CA ASN A 59 -9.85 -5.91 0.27
C ASN A 59 -10.73 -4.66 0.50
N ARG A 60 -11.98 -4.82 0.87
CA ARG A 60 -12.87 -3.69 1.23
C ARG A 60 -12.37 -2.96 2.49
N GLU A 61 -11.98 -3.71 3.51
CA GLU A 61 -11.38 -3.15 4.73
C GLU A 61 -10.10 -2.37 4.41
N ARG A 62 -9.18 -2.96 3.65
CA ARG A 62 -7.98 -2.28 3.16
C ARG A 62 -8.31 -0.97 2.43
N GLN A 63 -9.30 -1.00 1.52
CA GLN A 63 -9.71 0.20 0.77
C GLN A 63 -10.20 1.32 1.71
N LYS A 64 -11.00 0.98 2.72
CA LYS A 64 -11.49 1.95 3.71
C LYS A 64 -10.32 2.57 4.50
N VAL A 65 -9.47 1.73 5.09
CA VAL A 65 -8.29 2.18 5.84
C VAL A 65 -7.35 3.01 4.96
N GLN A 66 -7.11 2.58 3.71
CA GLN A 66 -6.31 3.35 2.75
C GLN A 66 -6.90 4.74 2.47
N GLN A 67 -8.22 4.84 2.28
CA GLN A 67 -8.89 6.13 2.03
C GLN A 67 -8.73 7.07 3.23
N GLU A 68 -8.93 6.57 4.44
CA GLU A 68 -8.79 7.34 5.68
C GLU A 68 -7.34 7.84 5.87
N VAL A 69 -6.34 6.97 5.73
CA VAL A 69 -4.92 7.35 5.84
C VAL A 69 -4.53 8.33 4.76
N THR A 70 -4.96 8.08 3.51
CA THR A 70 -4.65 8.98 2.39
C THR A 70 -5.25 10.37 2.59
N ALA A 71 -6.50 10.47 3.07
CA ALA A 71 -7.14 11.75 3.34
C ALA A 71 -6.40 12.55 4.42
N LYS A 72 -6.00 11.89 5.51
CA LYS A 72 -5.21 12.51 6.59
C LYS A 72 -3.83 12.96 6.09
N ALA A 73 -3.12 12.12 5.35
CA ALA A 73 -1.81 12.45 4.78
C ALA A 73 -1.89 13.63 3.79
N ILE A 74 -2.95 13.71 2.98
CA ILE A 74 -3.18 14.85 2.07
C ILE A 74 -3.44 16.15 2.87
N LEU A 75 -4.23 16.09 3.94
CA LEU A 75 -4.49 17.27 4.79
C LEU A 75 -3.20 17.76 5.45
N GLU A 76 -2.38 16.87 5.97
CA GLU A 76 -1.07 17.21 6.53
C GLU A 76 -0.14 17.82 5.48
N ALA A 77 -0.10 17.24 4.27
CA ALA A 77 0.74 17.75 3.18
C ALA A 77 0.40 19.19 2.76
N LEU A 78 -0.86 19.62 2.92
CA LEU A 78 -1.28 21.00 2.62
C LEU A 78 -0.64 22.04 3.55
N ALA A 79 -0.17 21.64 4.74
CA ALA A 79 0.58 22.51 5.65
C ALA A 79 1.99 22.84 5.14
N PHE A 80 2.49 22.10 4.12
CA PHE A 80 3.84 22.25 3.57
C PHE A 80 3.84 22.64 2.08
N PRO A 81 3.26 23.80 1.70
CA PRO A 81 3.06 24.16 0.29
C PRO A 81 4.37 24.32 -0.48
N ASN A 82 5.46 24.70 0.19
CA ASN A 82 6.76 24.97 -0.42
C ASN A 82 7.79 23.84 -0.24
N ALA A 83 7.44 22.73 0.41
CA ALA A 83 8.34 21.61 0.59
C ALA A 83 8.59 20.89 -0.75
N ASN A 84 9.84 20.65 -1.10
CA ASN A 84 10.21 19.88 -2.30
C ASN A 84 10.06 18.36 -2.07
N PHE A 85 10.05 17.92 -0.82
CA PHE A 85 9.88 16.55 -0.37
C PHE A 85 8.88 16.52 0.78
N LEU A 86 7.91 15.62 0.75
CA LEU A 86 6.87 15.52 1.77
C LEU A 86 7.18 14.37 2.74
N VAL A 87 7.33 14.68 4.01
CA VAL A 87 7.49 13.70 5.09
C VAL A 87 6.28 13.81 6.01
N LEU A 88 5.45 12.79 6.03
CA LEU A 88 4.16 12.76 6.70
C LEU A 88 4.11 11.59 7.66
N ALA A 89 3.52 11.76 8.84
CA ALA A 89 3.48 10.73 9.86
C ALA A 89 2.17 10.76 10.65
N GLY A 90 1.69 9.61 11.07
CA GLY A 90 0.49 9.56 11.90
C GLY A 90 0.41 8.33 12.79
N GLU A 91 -0.05 8.54 14.01
CA GLU A 91 -0.40 7.46 14.92
C GLU A 91 -1.62 6.70 14.42
N GLY A 92 -1.58 5.37 14.56
CA GLY A 92 -2.64 4.48 14.13
C GLY A 92 -2.81 4.36 12.60
N TRP A 93 -1.89 4.91 11.82
CA TRP A 93 -1.86 4.65 10.39
C TRP A 93 -1.36 3.24 10.13
N HIS A 94 -2.15 2.44 9.45
CA HIS A 94 -1.83 1.03 9.24
C HIS A 94 -0.64 0.86 8.28
N LYS A 95 0.45 0.21 8.74
CA LYS A 95 1.69 0.00 7.95
C LYS A 95 1.49 -0.68 6.59
N GLY A 96 0.48 -1.52 6.44
CA GLY A 96 0.15 -2.17 5.18
C GLY A 96 -0.41 -1.24 4.09
N VAL A 97 -0.82 0.00 4.43
CA VAL A 97 -1.40 0.95 3.48
C VAL A 97 -0.59 2.24 3.30
N VAL A 98 0.39 2.55 4.16
CA VAL A 98 1.19 3.78 4.05
C VAL A 98 1.87 3.93 2.68
N GLY A 99 2.32 2.83 2.07
CA GLY A 99 2.89 2.86 0.72
C GLY A 99 1.89 3.20 -0.38
N LEU A 100 0.61 2.86 -0.18
CA LEU A 100 -0.46 3.25 -1.10
C LEU A 100 -0.83 4.73 -0.90
N ALA A 101 -0.84 5.20 0.35
CA ALA A 101 -1.03 6.60 0.67
C ALA A 101 0.13 7.46 0.12
N ALA A 102 1.39 7.04 0.28
CA ALA A 102 2.55 7.73 -0.27
C ALA A 102 2.46 7.88 -1.80
N SER A 103 2.01 6.83 -2.51
CA SER A 103 1.77 6.92 -3.96
C SER A 103 0.74 8.00 -4.30
N ARG A 104 -0.38 8.06 -3.59
CA ARG A 104 -1.43 9.06 -3.83
C ARG A 104 -1.01 10.47 -3.49
N VAL A 105 -0.21 10.65 -2.43
CA VAL A 105 0.37 11.95 -2.08
C VAL A 105 1.37 12.39 -3.15
N ALA A 106 2.29 11.53 -3.56
CA ALA A 106 3.28 11.85 -4.58
C ALA A 106 2.62 12.21 -5.93
N GLU A 107 1.61 11.44 -6.36
CA GLU A 107 0.81 11.71 -7.56
C GLU A 107 0.09 13.06 -7.48
N ARG A 108 -0.55 13.37 -6.35
CA ARG A 108 -1.36 14.59 -6.18
C ARG A 108 -0.52 15.86 -6.15
N PHE A 109 0.61 15.82 -5.45
CA PHE A 109 1.45 17.01 -5.24
C PHE A 109 2.62 17.11 -6.21
N HIS A 110 2.84 16.07 -7.05
CA HIS A 110 3.98 15.96 -7.97
C HIS A 110 5.33 16.14 -7.25
N ARG A 111 5.44 15.57 -6.03
CA ARG A 111 6.63 15.64 -5.16
C ARG A 111 6.92 14.26 -4.58
N PRO A 112 8.20 13.92 -4.33
CA PRO A 112 8.51 12.71 -3.57
C PRO A 112 7.86 12.79 -2.19
N ALA A 113 7.35 11.65 -1.70
CA ALA A 113 6.66 11.60 -0.44
C ALA A 113 7.01 10.35 0.37
N ILE A 114 7.21 10.52 1.67
CA ILE A 114 7.24 9.44 2.67
C ILE A 114 5.98 9.56 3.53
N VAL A 115 5.38 8.42 3.82
CA VAL A 115 4.28 8.31 4.78
C VAL A 115 4.67 7.29 5.84
N PHE A 116 4.74 7.71 7.09
CA PHE A 116 5.08 6.89 8.24
C PHE A 116 3.84 6.47 9.04
N SER A 117 3.83 5.22 9.46
CA SER A 117 3.01 4.71 10.57
C SER A 117 3.82 4.84 11.85
N LEU A 118 3.26 5.48 12.87
CA LEU A 118 3.84 5.57 14.20
C LEU A 118 3.15 4.55 15.11
N GLU A 119 3.90 3.58 15.61
CA GLU A 119 3.40 2.50 16.47
C GLU A 119 4.49 2.13 17.49
N ASP A 120 4.18 2.14 18.77
CA ASP A 120 5.08 1.75 19.87
C ASP A 120 6.47 2.44 19.86
N GLY A 121 6.49 3.71 19.49
CA GLY A 121 7.73 4.49 19.40
C GLY A 121 8.57 4.21 18.14
N ILE A 122 8.08 3.38 17.24
CA ILE A 122 8.74 3.05 15.96
C ILE A 122 7.98 3.72 14.81
N ALA A 123 8.73 4.38 13.93
CA ALA A 123 8.22 4.92 12.68
C ALA A 123 8.53 3.96 11.53
N THR A 124 7.51 3.28 11.01
CA THR A 124 7.63 2.43 9.82
C THR A 124 7.09 3.17 8.61
N GLY A 125 7.96 3.50 7.65
CA GLY A 125 7.65 4.35 6.51
C GLY A 125 7.70 3.66 5.17
N SER A 126 6.97 4.24 4.23
CA SER A 126 7.07 3.90 2.82
C SER A 126 7.13 5.16 1.99
N ALA A 127 8.11 5.21 1.07
CA ALA A 127 8.35 6.35 0.22
C ALA A 127 8.00 6.06 -1.23
N ARG A 128 7.59 7.10 -1.95
CA ARG A 128 7.37 7.10 -3.39
C ARG A 128 7.99 8.33 -4.03
N SER A 129 8.66 8.10 -5.15
CA SER A 129 9.32 9.14 -5.91
C SER A 129 8.43 9.69 -7.03
N VAL A 130 8.93 10.73 -7.68
CA VAL A 130 8.45 11.29 -8.94
C VAL A 130 9.52 11.16 -10.01
N LYS A 131 9.16 11.34 -11.27
CA LYS A 131 10.12 11.25 -12.38
C LYS A 131 11.29 12.22 -12.19
N GLY A 132 12.50 11.69 -12.29
CA GLY A 132 13.74 12.49 -12.22
C GLY A 132 14.33 12.66 -10.82
N PHE A 133 13.73 12.03 -9.78
CA PHE A 133 14.27 12.05 -8.42
C PHE A 133 14.67 10.64 -7.97
N ASP A 134 15.93 10.45 -7.61
CA ASP A 134 16.43 9.18 -7.06
C ASP A 134 16.17 9.12 -5.55
N LEU A 135 15.16 8.34 -5.19
CA LEU A 135 14.76 8.19 -3.80
C LEU A 135 15.78 7.37 -2.99
N PHE A 136 16.42 6.39 -3.61
CA PHE A 136 17.38 5.53 -2.92
C PHE A 136 18.66 6.30 -2.57
N GLU A 137 19.17 7.11 -3.48
CA GLU A 137 20.30 8.00 -3.23
C GLU A 137 19.97 9.05 -2.16
N ALA A 138 18.77 9.65 -2.24
CA ALA A 138 18.33 10.63 -1.25
C ALA A 138 18.22 10.04 0.16
N LEU A 139 17.69 8.82 0.32
CA LEU A 139 17.64 8.13 1.61
C LEU A 139 19.03 7.71 2.09
N GLY A 140 19.92 7.35 1.18
CA GLY A 140 21.32 7.06 1.49
C GLY A 140 22.05 8.25 2.12
N SER A 141 21.73 9.48 1.69
CA SER A 141 22.34 10.71 2.24
C SER A 141 21.92 11.04 3.68
N VAL A 142 20.85 10.42 4.18
CA VAL A 142 20.31 10.58 5.54
C VAL A 142 20.23 9.25 6.30
N SER A 143 21.03 8.28 5.89
CA SER A 143 21.02 6.92 6.43
C SER A 143 21.31 6.85 7.93
N ASP A 144 22.06 7.80 8.48
CA ASP A 144 22.36 7.96 9.91
C ASP A 144 21.13 8.32 10.77
N LEU A 145 20.06 8.82 10.13
CA LEU A 145 18.79 9.13 10.79
C LEU A 145 17.80 7.96 10.77
N LEU A 146 18.13 6.86 10.09
CA LEU A 146 17.25 5.71 9.88
C LEU A 146 17.81 4.47 10.56
N GLU A 147 16.95 3.72 11.25
CA GLU A 147 17.31 2.39 11.77
C GLU A 147 17.65 1.43 10.63
N SER A 148 16.84 1.48 9.57
CA SER A 148 17.05 0.71 8.35
C SER A 148 16.26 1.32 7.19
N PHE A 149 16.76 1.15 5.97
CA PHE A 149 16.02 1.44 4.75
C PHE A 149 16.42 0.49 3.63
N GLY A 150 15.55 0.40 2.62
CA GLY A 150 15.80 -0.39 1.42
C GLY A 150 14.79 -0.07 0.33
N GLY A 151 15.19 -0.27 -0.91
CA GLY A 151 14.32 0.03 -2.04
C GLY A 151 15.07 0.29 -3.33
N HIS A 152 14.47 1.09 -4.19
CA HIS A 152 14.95 1.47 -5.50
C HIS A 152 14.68 2.95 -5.77
N VAL A 153 15.09 3.44 -6.94
CA VAL A 153 14.90 4.85 -7.40
C VAL A 153 13.46 5.35 -7.18
N ALA A 154 12.44 4.53 -7.42
CA ALA A 154 11.04 4.96 -7.42
C ALA A 154 10.29 4.70 -6.11
N ALA A 155 10.75 3.76 -5.28
CA ALA A 155 10.05 3.33 -4.07
C ALA A 155 11.02 2.75 -3.05
N ALA A 156 10.79 3.07 -1.77
CA ALA A 156 11.58 2.55 -0.67
C ALA A 156 10.71 2.33 0.58
N GLY A 157 11.22 1.46 1.48
CA GLY A 157 10.71 1.28 2.83
C GLY A 157 11.79 1.64 3.84
N MET A 158 11.40 2.08 5.04
CA MET A 158 12.34 2.50 6.08
C MET A 158 11.73 2.36 7.48
N LYS A 159 12.62 2.36 8.44
CA LYS A 159 12.32 2.49 9.87
C LYS A 159 13.18 3.57 10.51
#